data_773c6c88f09b72e62ce206eb484d81d7
#
_entry.id   773c6c88f09b72e62ce206eb484d81d7
#
_cell.length_a   1.000
_cell.length_b   1.000
_cell.length_c   1.000
_cell.angle_alpha   90.00
_cell.angle_beta   90.00
_cell.angle_gamma   90.00
#
_symmetry.space_group_name_H-M   'P 1'
#
loop_
_entity.id
_entity.type
_entity.pdbx_description
1 polymer ?
#
loop_
_entity_poly.entity_id
_entity_poly.type
_entity_poly.pdbx_seq_one_letter_code
_entity_poly.pdbx_strand_id
1 'polypeptide(L)'
;MPIFKISPEMLLGENSTQVKNGNVGSGVVGNYNTIEIMKRVARERSRSPLVRELTLRVLESYGIKSQNYIGEAKAIGDYVRKKVRYVRDINGVETLHDPLTLIDQIKRDQAQGDCDDVSLLIATMLLSIGHQPYFAIVKYHTQPNGGFNHIYVTVYEKNWGDKQKKRIVLDAILKRDPIGTEVKYKSKEEIKV
;
A
#
# COMPACT_ATOMS: atom_id res chain seq x y z
N MET A 1 10.41 14.19 17.08
CA MET A 1 9.55 13.05 16.71
C MET A 1 10.05 11.84 17.48
N PRO A 2 9.23 11.14 18.23
CA PRO A 2 9.68 9.94 18.94
C PRO A 2 10.07 8.87 17.93
N ILE A 3 11.28 8.34 18.10
CA ILE A 3 11.78 7.19 17.32
C ILE A 3 11.13 5.94 17.91
N PHE A 4 10.27 5.28 17.16
CA PHE A 4 9.68 4.01 17.59
C PHE A 4 10.75 2.92 17.61
N LYS A 5 11.07 2.41 18.79
CA LYS A 5 11.80 1.16 18.95
C LYS A 5 10.77 0.04 19.11
N ILE A 6 10.74 -0.88 18.16
CA ILE A 6 9.99 -2.13 18.28
C ILE A 6 10.89 -3.11 19.01
N SER A 7 10.35 -3.82 20.01
CA SER A 7 11.15 -4.77 20.78
C SER A 7 11.63 -5.95 19.91
N PRO A 8 12.84 -6.47 20.10
CA PRO A 8 13.39 -7.59 19.32
C PRO A 8 12.57 -8.88 19.40
N GLU A 9 11.81 -9.05 20.48
CA GLU A 9 11.02 -10.28 20.75
C GLU A 9 9.86 -10.48 19.78
N MET A 10 9.35 -9.41 19.14
CA MET A 10 8.31 -9.51 18.12
C MET A 10 8.83 -10.00 16.76
N LEU A 11 10.13 -10.20 16.61
CA LEU A 11 10.76 -10.59 15.35
C LEU A 11 10.88 -12.11 15.16
N LEU A 12 10.56 -12.92 16.15
CA LEU A 12 10.97 -14.33 16.20
C LEU A 12 9.92 -15.33 15.68
N GLY A 13 8.75 -14.91 15.21
CA GLY A 13 7.65 -15.84 14.87
C GLY A 13 7.32 -16.05 13.39
N GLU A 14 7.65 -15.12 12.49
CA GLU A 14 7.14 -15.15 11.11
C GLU A 14 8.26 -14.99 10.04
N ASN A 15 9.46 -15.42 10.33
CA ASN A 15 10.60 -15.30 9.42
C ASN A 15 10.69 -16.46 8.44
N SER A 16 9.96 -16.37 7.35
CA SER A 16 10.47 -16.93 6.09
C SER A 16 10.18 -15.92 4.98
N THR A 17 11.17 -15.11 4.65
CA THR A 17 11.20 -14.38 3.39
C THR A 17 11.28 -15.44 2.28
N GLN A 18 10.13 -15.96 1.87
CA GLN A 18 10.08 -16.87 0.72
C GLN A 18 10.07 -16.01 -0.54
N VAL A 19 11.19 -15.97 -1.24
CA VAL A 19 11.24 -15.48 -2.61
C VAL A 19 10.53 -16.49 -3.48
N LYS A 20 9.33 -16.17 -3.94
CA LYS A 20 8.61 -16.96 -4.93
C LYS A 20 8.84 -16.35 -6.30
N ASN A 21 9.61 -17.04 -7.13
CA ASN A 21 9.75 -16.69 -8.53
C ASN A 21 8.53 -17.21 -9.31
N GLY A 22 7.90 -16.36 -10.08
CA GLY A 22 6.78 -16.71 -10.95
C GLY A 22 6.76 -15.84 -12.19
N ASN A 23 6.29 -16.39 -13.31
CA ASN A 23 6.05 -15.61 -14.51
C ASN A 23 4.61 -15.08 -14.45
N VAL A 24 4.44 -13.78 -14.31
CA VAL A 24 3.12 -13.12 -14.30
C VAL A 24 2.60 -12.82 -15.71
N GLY A 25 3.41 -13.07 -16.75
CA GLY A 25 3.12 -12.67 -18.12
C GLY A 25 3.47 -11.20 -18.37
N SER A 26 3.13 -10.71 -19.55
CA SER A 26 3.41 -9.33 -19.97
C SER A 26 2.13 -8.59 -20.34
N GLY A 27 2.21 -7.26 -20.40
CA GLY A 27 1.10 -6.38 -20.80
C GLY A 27 -0.09 -6.42 -19.83
N VAL A 28 -1.29 -6.25 -20.37
CA VAL A 28 -2.52 -6.14 -19.56
C VAL A 28 -2.79 -7.40 -18.72
N VAL A 29 -2.54 -8.59 -19.27
CA VAL A 29 -2.72 -9.86 -18.54
C VAL A 29 -1.75 -9.96 -17.37
N GLY A 30 -0.48 -9.58 -17.60
CA GLY A 30 0.53 -9.54 -16.53
C GLY A 30 0.09 -8.63 -15.39
N ASN A 31 -0.39 -7.43 -15.70
CA ASN A 31 -0.86 -6.46 -14.69
C ASN A 31 -1.98 -7.05 -13.81
N TYR A 32 -2.99 -7.71 -14.41
CA TYR A 32 -4.07 -8.31 -13.61
C TYR A 32 -3.59 -9.49 -12.78
N ASN A 33 -2.66 -10.30 -13.29
CA ASN A 33 -2.06 -11.39 -12.50
C ASN A 33 -1.28 -10.86 -11.29
N THR A 34 -0.50 -9.79 -11.47
CA THR A 34 0.19 -9.12 -10.35
C THR A 34 -0.82 -8.61 -9.32
N ILE A 35 -1.91 -7.97 -9.75
CA ILE A 35 -2.94 -7.47 -8.83
C ILE A 35 -3.61 -8.58 -8.04
N GLU A 36 -3.92 -9.73 -8.66
CA GLU A 36 -4.50 -10.86 -7.94
C GLU A 36 -3.52 -11.45 -6.90
N ILE A 37 -2.22 -11.47 -7.19
CA ILE A 37 -1.19 -11.82 -6.21
C ILE A 37 -1.19 -10.80 -5.07
N MET A 38 -1.17 -9.51 -5.37
CA MET A 38 -1.19 -8.43 -4.38
C MET A 38 -2.42 -8.52 -3.46
N LYS A 39 -3.61 -8.76 -4.01
CA LYS A 39 -4.85 -8.95 -3.24
C LYS A 39 -4.74 -10.09 -2.25
N ARG A 40 -4.24 -11.24 -2.72
CA ARG A 40 -4.06 -12.42 -1.87
C ARG A 40 -3.06 -12.14 -0.75
N VAL A 41 -1.91 -11.57 -1.08
CA VAL A 41 -0.87 -11.22 -0.10
C VAL A 41 -1.39 -10.19 0.90
N ALA A 42 -2.06 -9.13 0.46
CA ALA A 42 -2.63 -8.12 1.33
C ALA A 42 -3.61 -8.72 2.36
N ARG A 43 -4.53 -9.58 1.91
CA ARG A 43 -5.50 -10.27 2.79
C ARG A 43 -4.84 -11.22 3.78
N GLU A 44 -3.82 -11.94 3.35
CA GLU A 44 -3.06 -12.85 4.20
C GLU A 44 -2.27 -12.07 5.26
N ARG A 45 -1.46 -11.11 4.84
CA ARG A 45 -0.58 -10.34 5.72
C ARG A 45 -1.31 -9.37 6.63
N SER A 46 -2.52 -8.91 6.27
CA SER A 46 -3.34 -8.07 7.15
C SER A 46 -3.75 -8.76 8.46
N ARG A 47 -3.70 -10.09 8.51
CA ARG A 47 -3.98 -10.89 9.71
C ARG A 47 -2.79 -10.98 10.66
N SER A 48 -1.60 -10.59 10.21
CA SER A 48 -0.40 -10.60 11.05
C SER A 48 -0.54 -9.62 12.22
N PRO A 49 -0.29 -10.06 13.47
CA PRO A 49 -0.25 -9.17 14.63
C PRO A 49 0.74 -8.03 14.46
N LEU A 50 1.87 -8.28 13.79
CA LEU A 50 2.91 -7.29 13.53
C LEU A 50 2.38 -6.12 12.67
N VAL A 51 1.62 -6.42 11.60
CA VAL A 51 1.02 -5.40 10.74
C VAL A 51 0.02 -4.56 11.53
N ARG A 52 -0.86 -5.24 12.28
CA ARG A 52 -1.89 -4.55 13.08
C ARG A 52 -1.26 -3.65 14.14
N GLU A 53 -0.28 -4.15 14.86
CA GLU A 53 0.41 -3.37 15.90
C GLU A 53 1.11 -2.15 15.32
N LEU A 54 1.87 -2.32 14.23
CA LEU A 54 2.49 -1.19 13.54
C LEU A 54 1.44 -0.16 13.13
N THR A 55 0.34 -0.63 12.55
CA THR A 55 -0.74 0.27 12.11
C THR A 55 -1.30 1.08 13.27
N LEU A 56 -1.62 0.43 14.40
CA LEU A 56 -2.15 1.12 15.58
C LEU A 56 -1.15 2.13 16.16
N ARG A 57 0.13 1.78 16.22
CA ARG A 57 1.20 2.72 16.65
C ARG A 57 1.32 3.92 15.72
N VAL A 58 1.17 3.72 14.42
CA VAL A 58 1.14 4.81 13.44
C VAL A 58 -0.02 5.75 13.74
N LEU A 59 -1.24 5.22 13.91
CA LEU A 59 -2.40 6.05 14.22
C LEU A 59 -2.24 6.83 15.54
N GLU A 60 -1.70 6.20 16.57
CA GLU A 60 -1.37 6.83 17.84
C GLU A 60 -0.37 7.98 17.65
N SER A 61 0.71 7.74 16.90
CA SER A 61 1.75 8.76 16.64
C SER A 61 1.26 9.98 15.86
N TYR A 62 0.20 9.82 15.09
CA TYR A 62 -0.48 10.91 14.37
C TYR A 62 -1.63 11.52 15.18
N GLY A 63 -1.89 11.05 16.40
CA GLY A 63 -2.99 11.53 17.25
C GLY A 63 -4.37 11.24 16.67
N ILE A 64 -4.53 10.18 15.88
CA ILE A 64 -5.78 9.84 15.23
C ILE A 64 -6.75 9.21 16.25
N LYS A 65 -7.92 9.83 16.40
CA LYS A 65 -8.99 9.29 17.27
C LYS A 65 -9.69 8.12 16.59
N SER A 66 -10.18 7.18 17.41
CA SER A 66 -10.99 6.05 16.94
C SER A 66 -12.15 6.50 16.05
N GLN A 67 -12.44 5.71 15.02
CA GLN A 67 -13.50 5.96 14.02
C GLN A 67 -13.31 7.19 13.12
N ASN A 68 -12.13 7.79 13.15
CA ASN A 68 -11.77 8.83 12.17
C ASN A 68 -11.21 8.18 10.90
N TYR A 69 -12.08 7.51 10.12
CA TYR A 69 -11.70 6.73 8.92
C TYR A 69 -10.84 7.50 7.92
N ILE A 70 -11.14 8.79 7.71
CA ILE A 70 -10.36 9.65 6.81
C ILE A 70 -8.97 9.90 7.39
N GLY A 71 -8.90 10.22 8.68
CA GLY A 71 -7.65 10.44 9.40
C GLY A 71 -6.77 9.19 9.42
N GLU A 72 -7.37 8.03 9.71
CA GLU A 72 -6.69 6.73 9.71
C GLU A 72 -6.05 6.44 8.35
N ALA A 73 -6.82 6.54 7.27
CA ALA A 73 -6.32 6.29 5.93
C ALA A 73 -5.19 7.26 5.53
N LYS A 74 -5.36 8.56 5.79
CA LYS A 74 -4.36 9.58 5.49
C LYS A 74 -3.07 9.38 6.30
N ALA A 75 -3.18 9.05 7.59
CA ALA A 75 -2.02 8.81 8.45
C ALA A 75 -1.19 7.61 7.96
N ILE A 76 -1.86 6.51 7.57
CA ILE A 76 -1.20 5.34 7.00
C ILE A 76 -0.48 5.70 5.70
N GLY A 77 -1.17 6.35 4.75
CA GLY A 77 -0.57 6.78 3.48
C GLY A 77 0.64 7.71 3.68
N ASP A 78 0.52 8.69 4.59
CA ASP A 78 1.61 9.63 4.88
C ASP A 78 2.79 8.96 5.58
N TYR A 79 2.52 8.02 6.49
CA TYR A 79 3.56 7.21 7.13
C TYR A 79 4.37 6.41 6.12
N VAL A 80 3.71 5.64 5.25
CA VAL A 80 4.38 4.81 4.24
C VAL A 80 5.16 5.71 3.28
N ARG A 81 4.59 6.83 2.82
CA ARG A 81 5.26 7.81 1.98
C ARG A 81 6.56 8.35 2.58
N LYS A 82 6.59 8.56 3.89
CA LYS A 82 7.77 9.06 4.61
C LYS A 82 8.82 7.98 4.86
N LYS A 83 8.38 6.74 5.01
CA LYS A 83 9.23 5.63 5.44
C LYS A 83 9.80 4.79 4.30
N VAL A 84 9.11 4.74 3.16
CA VAL A 84 9.56 3.98 2.00
C VAL A 84 10.15 4.92 0.95
N ARG A 85 11.39 4.67 0.56
CA ARG A 85 12.04 5.37 -0.55
C ARG A 85 11.56 4.77 -1.86
N TYR A 86 11.01 5.61 -2.75
CA TYR A 86 10.62 5.15 -4.07
C TYR A 86 11.85 4.78 -4.92
N VAL A 87 11.89 3.56 -5.41
CA VAL A 87 12.89 3.03 -6.34
C VAL A 87 12.15 2.19 -7.37
N ARG A 88 12.39 2.47 -8.64
CA ARG A 88 11.81 1.67 -9.73
C ARG A 88 12.52 0.34 -9.86
N ASP A 89 11.77 -0.68 -10.23
CA ASP A 89 12.32 -1.97 -10.62
C ASP A 89 13.25 -1.86 -11.83
N ILE A 90 14.19 -2.79 -11.93
CA ILE A 90 15.08 -2.91 -13.07
C ILE A 90 14.25 -3.38 -14.26
N ASN A 91 14.45 -2.75 -15.43
CA ASN A 91 13.71 -3.06 -16.64
C ASN A 91 13.63 -4.57 -16.91
N GLY A 92 12.41 -5.09 -16.99
CA GLY A 92 12.12 -6.49 -17.31
C GLY A 92 12.09 -7.45 -16.10
N VAL A 93 12.24 -6.93 -14.88
CA VAL A 93 12.09 -7.70 -13.63
C VAL A 93 11.07 -7.01 -12.74
N GLU A 94 9.92 -7.60 -12.56
CA GLU A 94 8.92 -7.17 -11.58
C GLU A 94 9.27 -7.80 -10.23
N THR A 95 9.45 -6.99 -9.21
CA THR A 95 9.77 -7.44 -7.85
C THR A 95 8.70 -6.97 -6.89
N LEU A 96 7.94 -7.89 -6.32
CA LEU A 96 6.93 -7.57 -5.33
C LEU A 96 7.43 -7.94 -3.93
N HIS A 97 7.65 -6.93 -3.09
CA HIS A 97 8.07 -7.14 -1.71
C HIS A 97 6.90 -7.55 -0.82
N ASP A 98 7.11 -8.60 -0.01
CA ASP A 98 6.16 -8.96 1.04
C ASP A 98 6.04 -7.78 2.04
N PRO A 99 4.83 -7.40 2.47
CA PRO A 99 4.62 -6.33 3.45
C PRO A 99 5.43 -6.49 4.74
N LEU A 100 5.64 -7.72 5.21
CA LEU A 100 6.46 -7.96 6.41
C LEU A 100 7.93 -7.64 6.16
N THR A 101 8.43 -7.92 4.96
CA THR A 101 9.80 -7.54 4.54
C THR A 101 9.95 -6.02 4.52
N LEU A 102 9.00 -5.30 3.93
CA LEU A 102 9.02 -3.83 3.93
C LEU A 102 8.95 -3.26 5.36
N ILE A 103 8.12 -3.83 6.23
CA ILE A 103 8.04 -3.42 7.64
C ILE A 103 9.38 -3.62 8.34
N ASP A 104 10.07 -4.73 8.10
CA ASP A 104 11.40 -4.97 8.66
C ASP A 104 12.43 -3.98 8.11
N GLN A 105 12.40 -3.68 6.82
CA GLN A 105 13.24 -2.65 6.21
C GLN A 105 12.94 -1.24 6.77
N ILE A 106 11.66 -0.91 7.03
CA ILE A 106 11.28 0.36 7.67
C ILE A 106 11.92 0.50 9.06
N LYS A 107 11.97 -0.58 9.85
CA LYS A 107 12.60 -0.59 11.17
C LYS A 107 14.10 -0.27 11.11
N ARG A 108 14.74 -0.65 10.01
CA ARG A 108 16.18 -0.42 9.76
C ARG A 108 16.45 0.89 9.00
N ASP A 109 15.41 1.68 8.67
CA ASP A 109 15.48 2.87 7.80
C ASP A 109 16.06 2.57 6.40
N GLN A 110 15.79 1.37 5.88
CA GLN A 110 16.30 0.86 4.60
C GLN A 110 15.18 0.55 3.59
N ALA A 111 13.92 0.86 3.93
CA ALA A 111 12.80 0.49 3.10
C ALA A 111 12.81 1.21 1.76
N GLN A 112 12.71 0.43 0.71
CA GLN A 112 12.60 0.91 -0.66
C GLN A 112 11.65 0.01 -1.47
N GLY A 113 11.00 0.58 -2.46
CA GLY A 113 10.06 -0.13 -3.31
C GLY A 113 9.44 0.80 -4.34
N ASP A 114 8.72 0.23 -5.27
CA ASP A 114 8.02 0.97 -6.31
C ASP A 114 6.52 1.20 -5.98
N CYS A 115 5.68 1.46 -6.98
CA CYS A 115 4.26 1.74 -6.76
C CYS A 115 3.49 0.52 -6.24
N ASP A 116 3.86 -0.68 -6.67
CA ASP A 116 3.20 -1.93 -6.30
C ASP A 116 3.48 -2.27 -4.83
N ASP A 117 4.74 -2.17 -4.42
CA ASP A 117 5.18 -2.41 -3.06
C ASP A 117 4.52 -1.47 -2.05
N VAL A 118 4.55 -0.17 -2.37
CA VAL A 118 3.96 0.88 -1.54
C VAL A 118 2.46 0.69 -1.43
N SER A 119 1.79 0.40 -2.54
CA SER A 119 0.33 0.17 -2.57
C SER A 119 -0.05 -1.10 -1.80
N LEU A 120 0.73 -2.17 -1.96
CA LEU A 120 0.51 -3.41 -1.23
C LEU A 120 0.63 -3.21 0.29
N LEU A 121 1.66 -2.50 0.75
CA LEU A 121 1.83 -2.21 2.17
C LEU A 121 0.68 -1.36 2.72
N ILE A 122 0.28 -0.28 2.02
CA ILE A 122 -0.85 0.57 2.43
C ILE A 122 -2.14 -0.25 2.52
N ALA A 123 -2.46 -1.05 1.50
CA ALA A 123 -3.66 -1.88 1.49
C ALA A 123 -3.67 -2.90 2.65
N THR A 124 -2.51 -3.51 2.92
CA THR A 124 -2.33 -4.46 4.02
C THR A 124 -2.58 -3.82 5.39
N MET A 125 -2.01 -2.63 5.63
CA MET A 125 -2.21 -1.88 6.87
C MET A 125 -3.69 -1.47 7.05
N LEU A 126 -4.34 -0.98 6.00
CA LEU A 126 -5.76 -0.62 6.01
C LEU A 126 -6.67 -1.80 6.31
N LEU A 127 -6.45 -2.95 5.67
CA LEU A 127 -7.20 -4.18 5.95
C LEU A 127 -7.05 -4.62 7.41
N SER A 128 -5.86 -4.47 8.00
CA SER A 128 -5.58 -4.92 9.37
C SER A 128 -6.41 -4.22 10.44
N ILE A 129 -6.97 -3.03 10.13
CA ILE A 129 -7.85 -2.26 11.00
C ILE A 129 -9.29 -2.16 10.49
N GLY A 130 -9.64 -2.98 9.49
CA GLY A 130 -11.02 -3.15 9.02
C GLY A 130 -11.49 -2.16 7.97
N HIS A 131 -10.60 -1.40 7.33
CA HIS A 131 -10.93 -0.68 6.10
C HIS A 131 -11.12 -1.64 4.93
N GLN A 132 -11.81 -1.17 3.89
CA GLN A 132 -11.90 -1.85 2.61
C GLN A 132 -11.15 -1.05 1.55
N PRO A 133 -9.88 -1.37 1.28
CA PRO A 133 -9.12 -0.71 0.22
C PRO A 133 -9.47 -1.24 -1.17
N TYR A 134 -9.14 -0.43 -2.17
CA TYR A 134 -9.16 -0.78 -3.59
C TYR A 134 -7.80 -0.44 -4.19
N PHE A 135 -7.30 -1.28 -5.08
CA PHE A 135 -6.20 -0.92 -5.95
C PHE A 135 -6.74 -0.13 -7.13
N ALA A 136 -6.28 1.10 -7.28
CA ALA A 136 -6.56 1.95 -8.43
C ALA A 136 -5.40 1.85 -9.41
N ILE A 137 -5.63 1.18 -10.53
CA ILE A 137 -4.68 1.08 -11.64
C ILE A 137 -5.01 2.15 -12.67
N VAL A 138 -3.99 2.88 -13.08
CA VAL A 138 -4.15 4.01 -13.99
C VAL A 138 -3.20 3.94 -15.17
N LYS A 139 -3.66 4.52 -16.27
CA LYS A 139 -2.87 4.76 -17.47
C LYS A 139 -2.66 6.25 -17.62
N TYR A 140 -1.41 6.68 -17.64
CA TYR A 140 -1.06 8.06 -17.94
C TYR A 140 -1.26 8.41 -19.42
N HIS A 141 -1.47 9.70 -19.69
CA HIS A 141 -1.70 10.19 -21.05
C HIS A 141 -0.51 9.99 -22.01
N THR A 142 0.69 9.88 -21.48
CA THR A 142 1.96 9.94 -22.23
C THR A 142 2.51 8.60 -22.70
N GLN A 143 1.83 7.46 -22.39
CA GLN A 143 2.37 6.14 -22.75
C GLN A 143 1.67 5.54 -23.98
N PRO A 144 2.40 5.24 -25.07
CA PRO A 144 1.81 4.72 -26.31
C PRO A 144 1.29 3.28 -26.21
N ASN A 145 1.87 2.44 -25.36
CA ASN A 145 1.76 0.98 -25.41
C ASN A 145 0.71 0.35 -24.50
N GLY A 146 -0.44 0.94 -24.36
CA GLY A 146 -1.67 0.19 -24.03
C GLY A 146 -1.91 -0.24 -22.58
N GLY A 147 -0.91 -0.46 -21.73
CA GLY A 147 -1.07 -1.00 -20.37
C GLY A 147 -1.27 0.06 -19.29
N PHE A 148 -1.72 -0.38 -18.12
CA PHE A 148 -1.64 0.39 -16.89
C PHE A 148 -0.17 0.51 -16.46
N ASN A 149 0.22 1.65 -15.95
CA ASN A 149 1.63 1.96 -15.65
C ASN A 149 1.82 2.64 -14.30
N HIS A 150 0.77 2.71 -13.50
CA HIS A 150 0.83 3.14 -12.12
C HIS A 150 -0.33 2.55 -11.33
N ILE A 151 -0.07 2.27 -10.05
CA ILE A 151 -1.04 1.77 -9.08
C ILE A 151 -0.94 2.58 -7.79
N TYR A 152 -2.07 2.83 -7.16
CA TYR A 152 -2.18 3.40 -5.83
C TYR A 152 -3.41 2.83 -5.12
N VAL A 153 -3.59 3.20 -3.85
CA VAL A 153 -4.73 2.73 -3.06
C VAL A 153 -5.80 3.80 -2.94
N THR A 154 -7.06 3.37 -3.01
CA THR A 154 -8.20 4.20 -2.64
C THR A 154 -9.03 3.52 -1.57
N VAL A 155 -9.65 4.33 -0.71
CA VAL A 155 -10.66 3.88 0.26
C VAL A 155 -11.86 4.80 0.23
N TYR A 156 -12.99 4.28 0.67
CA TYR A 156 -14.23 5.03 0.79
C TYR A 156 -14.61 5.16 2.26
N GLU A 157 -15.02 6.35 2.66
CA GLU A 157 -15.50 6.59 4.02
C GLU A 157 -16.71 5.70 4.34
N LYS A 158 -16.70 5.09 5.52
CA LYS A 158 -17.84 4.32 6.03
C LYS A 158 -18.85 5.29 6.64
N ASN A 159 -19.75 5.83 5.85
CA ASN A 159 -20.90 6.58 6.38
C ASN A 159 -22.15 5.69 6.36
N TRP A 160 -22.76 5.52 7.54
CA TRP A 160 -24.04 4.86 7.67
C TRP A 160 -25.11 5.80 7.11
N GLY A 161 -25.66 5.47 5.94
CA GLY A 161 -26.82 6.17 5.37
C GLY A 161 -26.53 7.19 4.28
N ASP A 162 -25.29 7.55 4.01
CA ASP A 162 -24.98 8.54 2.97
C ASP A 162 -24.72 7.88 1.60
N LYS A 163 -25.42 8.39 0.57
CA LYS A 163 -25.30 7.87 -0.81
C LYS A 163 -23.99 8.29 -1.49
N GLN A 164 -23.30 9.33 -0.98
CA GLN A 164 -22.01 9.80 -1.50
C GLN A 164 -20.89 9.52 -0.51
N LYS A 165 -20.26 8.37 -0.64
CA LYS A 165 -19.06 8.02 0.14
C LYS A 165 -17.89 8.87 -0.33
N LYS A 166 -17.26 9.62 0.61
CA LYS A 166 -16.05 10.35 0.30
C LYS A 166 -14.93 9.39 -0.05
N ARG A 167 -14.40 9.52 -1.26
CA ARG A 167 -13.26 8.77 -1.75
C ARG A 167 -11.96 9.42 -1.28
N ILE A 168 -11.02 8.62 -0.80
CA ILE A 168 -9.71 9.06 -0.35
C ILE A 168 -8.67 8.38 -1.22
N VAL A 169 -7.78 9.17 -1.80
CA VAL A 169 -6.66 8.71 -2.64
C VAL A 169 -5.40 8.63 -1.78
N LEU A 170 -4.72 7.50 -1.85
CA LEU A 170 -3.50 7.22 -1.10
C LEU A 170 -2.37 6.87 -2.08
N ASP A 171 -1.98 7.87 -2.87
CA ASP A 171 -0.82 7.77 -3.76
C ASP A 171 0.43 8.24 -3.01
N ALA A 172 1.18 7.30 -2.47
CA ALA A 172 2.32 7.59 -1.61
C ALA A 172 3.62 7.86 -2.38
N ILE A 173 3.64 7.69 -3.70
CA ILE A 173 4.81 8.07 -4.50
C ILE A 173 4.84 9.56 -4.87
N LEU A 174 3.71 10.25 -4.77
CA LEU A 174 3.59 11.69 -5.02
C LEU A 174 4.15 12.50 -3.84
N LYS A 175 5.47 12.56 -3.73
CA LYS A 175 6.12 13.16 -2.55
C LYS A 175 5.89 14.67 -2.36
N ARG A 176 5.58 15.39 -3.44
CA ARG A 176 5.37 16.85 -3.42
C ARG A 176 3.92 17.24 -3.13
N ASP A 177 2.99 16.34 -3.35
CA ASP A 177 1.56 16.60 -3.20
C ASP A 177 1.03 16.04 -1.86
N PRO A 178 0.02 16.66 -1.24
CA PRO A 178 -0.59 16.09 -0.04
C PRO A 178 -1.23 14.73 -0.32
N ILE A 179 -1.26 13.85 0.69
CA ILE A 179 -2.06 12.63 0.61
C ILE A 179 -3.53 13.02 0.39
N GLY A 180 -4.14 12.40 -0.60
CA GLY A 180 -5.48 12.74 -1.10
C GLY A 180 -5.47 13.33 -2.52
N THR A 181 -4.31 13.77 -3.00
CA THR A 181 -4.14 14.25 -4.38
C THR A 181 -4.18 13.06 -5.34
N GLU A 182 -4.89 13.23 -6.44
CA GLU A 182 -4.96 12.24 -7.52
C GLU A 182 -4.26 12.78 -8.78
N VAL A 183 -3.43 11.94 -9.38
CA VAL A 183 -2.78 12.27 -10.66
C VAL A 183 -3.79 12.30 -11.81
N LYS A 184 -3.50 13.09 -12.84
CA LYS A 184 -4.27 13.05 -14.08
C LYS A 184 -3.98 11.77 -14.85
N TYR A 185 -5.01 11.08 -15.29
CA TYR A 185 -4.92 9.81 -16.01
C TYR A 185 -5.84 9.81 -17.24
N LYS A 186 -5.55 8.95 -18.20
CA LYS A 186 -6.39 8.69 -19.38
C LYS A 186 -7.50 7.69 -19.06
N SER A 187 -7.16 6.65 -18.32
CA SER A 187 -8.11 5.64 -17.87
C SER A 187 -7.72 5.14 -16.48
N LYS A 188 -8.73 4.71 -15.73
CA LYS A 188 -8.60 4.18 -14.37
C LYS A 188 -9.56 3.03 -14.17
N GLU A 189 -9.12 2.05 -13.41
CA GLU A 189 -9.94 0.97 -12.87
C GLU A 189 -9.66 0.82 -11.37
N GLU A 190 -10.69 0.55 -10.58
CA GLU A 190 -10.57 0.27 -9.15
C GLU A 190 -10.96 -1.17 -8.86
N ILE A 191 -10.03 -1.93 -8.31
CA ILE A 191 -10.18 -3.36 -8.03
C ILE A 191 -10.20 -3.55 -6.52
N LYS A 192 -11.28 -4.13 -6.01
CA LYS A 192 -11.43 -4.40 -4.58
C LYS A 192 -10.37 -5.39 -4.08
N VAL A 193 -9.66 -5.00 -3.03
CA VAL A 193 -8.65 -5.85 -2.36
C VAL A 193 -9.31 -6.91 -1.50
#